data_fc10c8b954dfa29f6a4132efec0896a5
#
_entry.id   fc10c8b954dfa29f6a4132efec0896a5
#
_cell.length_a   1.000
_cell.length_b   1.000
_cell.length_c   1.000
_cell.angle_alpha   90.00
_cell.angle_beta   90.00
_cell.angle_gamma   90.00
#
_symmetry.space_group_name_H-M   'P 1'
#
loop_
_entity.id
_entity.type
_entity.pdbx_description
1 polymer ?
#
loop_
_entity_poly.entity_id
_entity_poly.type
_entity_poly.pdbx_seq_one_letter_code
_entity_poly.pdbx_strand_id
1 'polypeptide(L)'
;LDVLQSVPILSFLPVVLLSLSAVLPEGIAAELASIVLIFTSQVWNMTFAWFQSLTTIPKELKEAGSIFRLNGWMRFKQLELPFGMISLVWNSMMSWAGGWFFLMAAEIFTVGSRDFRLPGLGAYLQEAANQSNYAAIGWGLFALVLTVVLLDQLVWRPLLAWSDRFKIEMVESDNPPTSWFYNLISRANLPKLFIRRRIRPASERFDRRMLERYPM
;
A
#
# COMPACT_ATOMS: atom_id res chain seq x y z
N LEU A 1 -5.30 14.83 13.57
CA LEU A 1 -4.61 14.12 12.47
C LEU A 1 -3.88 15.10 11.56
N ASP A 2 -4.49 16.24 11.19
CA ASP A 2 -3.92 17.23 10.27
C ASP A 2 -2.56 17.78 10.73
N VAL A 3 -2.41 18.02 12.03
CA VAL A 3 -1.14 18.49 12.62
C VAL A 3 -0.03 17.46 12.45
N LEU A 4 -0.33 16.18 12.69
CA LEU A 4 0.65 15.11 12.56
C LEU A 4 1.08 14.87 11.12
N GLN A 5 0.16 15.03 10.17
CA GLN A 5 0.46 14.94 8.74
C GLN A 5 1.34 16.10 8.27
N SER A 6 1.20 17.29 8.90
CA SER A 6 1.94 18.49 8.51
C SER A 6 3.41 18.47 8.92
N VAL A 7 3.83 17.53 9.78
CA VAL A 7 5.23 17.39 10.18
C VAL A 7 6.04 16.84 9.00
N PRO A 8 7.11 17.55 8.55
CA PRO A 8 7.95 17.07 7.47
C PRO A 8 8.61 15.76 7.84
N ILE A 9 8.26 14.69 7.11
CA ILE A 9 8.69 13.33 7.42
C ILE A 9 10.21 13.18 7.45
N LEU A 10 10.91 13.82 6.54
CA LEU A 10 12.38 13.82 6.50
C LEU A 10 13.03 14.47 7.70
N SER A 11 12.33 15.38 8.40
CA SER A 11 12.89 16.12 9.55
C SER A 11 13.09 15.25 10.78
N PHE A 12 12.29 14.22 10.98
CA PHE A 12 12.45 13.32 12.12
C PHE A 12 13.21 12.02 11.81
N LEU A 13 13.54 11.76 10.55
CA LEU A 13 14.35 10.59 10.18
C LEU A 13 15.68 10.52 10.93
N PRO A 14 16.48 11.62 11.06
CA PRO A 14 17.70 11.59 11.86
C PRO A 14 17.47 11.15 13.29
N VAL A 15 16.39 11.63 13.91
CA VAL A 15 16.07 11.29 15.31
C VAL A 15 15.71 9.81 15.45
N VAL A 16 14.88 9.29 14.53
CA VAL A 16 14.52 7.87 14.52
C VAL A 16 15.75 7.00 14.31
N LEU A 17 16.59 7.36 13.34
CA LEU A 17 17.81 6.62 13.00
C LEU A 17 18.80 6.59 14.18
N LEU A 18 19.08 7.73 14.79
CA LEU A 18 19.97 7.82 15.95
C LEU A 18 19.41 7.06 17.17
N SER A 19 18.10 7.16 17.40
CA SER A 19 17.45 6.44 18.50
C SER A 19 17.53 4.93 18.31
N LEU A 20 17.32 4.42 17.09
CA LEU A 20 17.43 2.99 16.78
C LEU A 20 18.88 2.53 16.82
N SER A 21 19.83 3.32 16.31
CA SER A 21 21.27 2.97 16.32
C SER A 21 21.90 2.98 17.72
N ALA A 22 21.25 3.59 18.69
CA ALA A 22 21.66 3.53 20.10
C ALA A 22 21.38 2.16 20.75
N VAL A 23 20.43 1.39 20.19
CA VAL A 23 19.97 0.11 20.76
C VAL A 23 20.28 -1.07 19.85
N LEU A 24 20.31 -0.84 18.52
CA LEU A 24 20.44 -1.88 17.50
C LEU A 24 21.73 -1.70 16.68
N PRO A 25 22.25 -2.79 16.08
CA PRO A 25 23.32 -2.69 15.08
C PRO A 25 22.96 -1.75 13.95
N GLU A 26 23.93 -0.99 13.43
CA GLU A 26 23.71 0.08 12.45
C GLU A 26 22.92 -0.35 11.20
N GLY A 27 23.19 -1.54 10.65
CA GLY A 27 22.47 -2.06 9.50
C GLY A 27 20.98 -2.27 9.77
N ILE A 28 20.63 -2.88 10.90
CA ILE A 28 19.22 -3.12 11.30
C ILE A 28 18.53 -1.78 11.64
N ALA A 29 19.24 -0.87 12.29
CA ALA A 29 18.72 0.45 12.63
C ALA A 29 18.38 1.25 11.36
N ALA A 30 19.23 1.20 10.33
CA ALA A 30 18.99 1.86 9.05
C ALA A 30 17.78 1.26 8.30
N GLU A 31 17.66 -0.06 8.24
CA GLU A 31 16.50 -0.73 7.63
C GLU A 31 15.19 -0.37 8.33
N LEU A 32 15.16 -0.46 9.67
CA LEU A 32 13.96 -0.11 10.43
C LEU A 32 13.61 1.37 10.31
N ALA A 33 14.59 2.29 10.34
CA ALA A 33 14.35 3.70 10.13
C ALA A 33 13.77 3.98 8.73
N SER A 34 14.24 3.29 7.70
CA SER A 34 13.71 3.38 6.35
C SER A 34 12.27 2.88 6.25
N ILE A 35 11.95 1.78 6.92
CA ILE A 35 10.57 1.26 7.00
C ILE A 35 9.65 2.28 7.69
N VAL A 36 10.08 2.87 8.80
CA VAL A 36 9.31 3.91 9.52
C VAL A 36 9.09 5.13 8.63
N LEU A 37 10.12 5.57 7.89
CA LEU A 37 10.04 6.70 6.97
C LEU A 37 9.01 6.43 5.86
N ILE A 38 9.13 5.31 5.17
CA ILE A 38 8.24 4.93 4.07
C ILE A 38 6.81 4.73 4.58
N PHE A 39 6.64 4.04 5.70
CA PHE A 39 5.34 3.82 6.33
C PHE A 39 4.66 5.15 6.68
N THR A 40 5.35 6.05 7.39
CA THR A 40 4.78 7.35 7.77
C THR A 40 4.47 8.23 6.58
N SER A 41 5.22 8.12 5.48
CA SER A 41 4.93 8.86 4.24
C SER A 41 3.63 8.44 3.56
N GLN A 42 3.19 7.20 3.78
CA GLN A 42 2.04 6.61 3.08
C GLN A 42 0.79 6.46 3.95
N VAL A 43 0.98 6.22 5.26
CA VAL A 43 -0.12 5.89 6.17
C VAL A 43 -1.20 6.97 6.25
N TRP A 44 -0.81 8.24 6.17
CA TRP A 44 -1.76 9.35 6.25
C TRP A 44 -2.72 9.38 5.08
N ASN A 45 -2.21 9.23 3.86
CA ASN A 45 -3.04 9.19 2.66
C ASN A 45 -4.05 8.03 2.72
N MET A 46 -3.61 6.85 3.16
CA MET A 46 -4.47 5.69 3.34
C MET A 46 -5.52 5.90 4.44
N THR A 47 -5.11 6.51 5.55
CA THR A 47 -6.02 6.81 6.67
C THR A 47 -7.11 7.79 6.26
N PHE A 48 -6.76 8.85 5.54
CA PHE A 48 -7.73 9.83 5.04
C PHE A 48 -8.65 9.22 3.99
N ALA A 49 -8.11 8.43 3.06
CA ALA A 49 -8.92 7.72 2.07
C ALA A 49 -9.96 6.80 2.72
N TRP A 50 -9.55 6.08 3.75
CA TRP A 50 -10.45 5.23 4.52
C TRP A 50 -11.49 6.03 5.28
N PHE A 51 -11.09 7.07 6.01
CA PHE A 51 -12.00 7.94 6.74
C PHE A 51 -13.03 8.58 5.81
N GLN A 52 -12.60 9.13 4.69
CA GLN A 52 -13.48 9.73 3.70
C GLN A 52 -14.49 8.70 3.16
N SER A 53 -14.03 7.49 2.85
CA SER A 53 -14.91 6.43 2.37
C SER A 53 -16.00 6.10 3.38
N LEU A 54 -15.67 5.96 4.67
CA LEU A 54 -16.65 5.65 5.72
C LEU A 54 -17.67 6.77 5.93
N THR A 55 -17.25 8.03 5.80
CA THR A 55 -18.16 9.19 5.98
C THR A 55 -19.09 9.39 4.79
N THR A 56 -18.70 8.98 3.60
CA THR A 56 -19.45 9.15 2.34
C THR A 56 -20.38 7.97 2.00
N ILE A 57 -20.43 6.91 2.83
CA ILE A 57 -21.38 5.80 2.62
C ILE A 57 -22.82 6.34 2.58
N PRO A 58 -23.58 6.07 1.50
CA PRO A 58 -24.97 6.48 1.37
C PRO A 58 -25.84 6.02 2.54
N LYS A 59 -26.83 6.85 2.91
CA LYS A 59 -27.73 6.55 4.03
C LYS A 59 -28.53 5.27 3.79
N GLU A 60 -28.95 5.05 2.56
CA GLU A 60 -29.70 3.88 2.13
C GLU A 60 -28.96 2.57 2.42
N LEU A 61 -27.65 2.55 2.21
CA LEU A 61 -26.82 1.40 2.52
C LEU A 61 -26.64 1.19 4.03
N LYS A 62 -26.55 2.29 4.79
CA LYS A 62 -26.50 2.22 6.26
C LYS A 62 -27.83 1.70 6.85
N GLU A 63 -28.94 2.17 6.31
CA GLU A 63 -30.30 1.73 6.70
C GLU A 63 -30.52 0.25 6.35
N ALA A 64 -30.12 -0.18 5.13
CA ALA A 64 -30.15 -1.58 4.75
C ALA A 64 -29.35 -2.46 5.74
N GLY A 65 -28.13 -2.02 6.11
CA GLY A 65 -27.31 -2.70 7.12
C GLY A 65 -28.04 -2.83 8.49
N SER A 66 -28.81 -1.85 8.87
CA SER A 66 -29.62 -1.85 10.10
C SER A 66 -30.82 -2.79 9.99
N ILE A 67 -31.52 -2.80 8.85
CA ILE A 67 -32.65 -3.70 8.57
C ILE A 67 -32.20 -5.17 8.64
N PHE A 68 -31.03 -5.48 8.04
CA PHE A 68 -30.43 -6.82 8.09
C PHE A 68 -29.77 -7.15 9.43
N ARG A 69 -29.83 -6.25 10.40
CA ARG A 69 -29.23 -6.41 11.74
C ARG A 69 -27.76 -6.86 11.66
N LEU A 70 -26.98 -6.25 10.77
CA LEU A 70 -25.57 -6.57 10.66
C LEU A 70 -24.84 -6.15 11.93
N ASN A 71 -24.12 -7.10 12.57
CA ASN A 71 -23.23 -6.76 13.67
C ASN A 71 -22.00 -5.96 13.15
N GLY A 72 -21.20 -5.38 14.05
CA GLY A 72 -20.05 -4.54 13.68
C GLY A 72 -19.07 -5.21 12.71
N TRP A 73 -18.81 -6.51 12.87
CA TRP A 73 -17.93 -7.27 11.97
C TRP A 73 -18.54 -7.48 10.58
N MET A 74 -19.82 -7.87 10.53
CA MET A 74 -20.53 -8.08 9.26
C MET A 74 -20.68 -6.77 8.50
N ARG A 75 -21.01 -5.67 9.20
CA ARG A 75 -21.07 -4.33 8.63
C ARG A 75 -19.72 -3.92 8.03
N PHE A 76 -18.62 -4.09 8.77
CA PHE A 76 -17.29 -3.84 8.26
C PHE A 76 -17.00 -4.66 7.01
N LYS A 77 -17.23 -5.97 7.05
CA LYS A 77 -16.85 -6.89 5.97
C LYS A 77 -17.73 -6.78 4.71
N GLN A 78 -19.03 -6.55 4.88
CA GLN A 78 -20.00 -6.59 3.78
C GLN A 78 -20.38 -5.22 3.24
N LEU A 79 -20.18 -4.15 4.02
CA LEU A 79 -20.56 -2.81 3.63
C LEU A 79 -19.35 -1.87 3.58
N GLU A 80 -18.67 -1.66 4.70
CA GLU A 80 -17.65 -0.62 4.82
C GLU A 80 -16.40 -0.94 3.99
N LEU A 81 -15.87 -2.16 4.10
CA LEU A 81 -14.67 -2.59 3.39
C LEU A 81 -14.87 -2.63 1.86
N PRO A 82 -15.94 -3.25 1.31
CA PRO A 82 -16.20 -3.20 -0.13
C PRO A 82 -16.37 -1.78 -0.65
N PHE A 83 -17.13 -0.94 0.06
CA PHE A 83 -17.33 0.46 -0.33
C PHE A 83 -16.04 1.27 -0.35
N GLY A 84 -15.19 1.11 0.67
CA GLY A 84 -13.91 1.80 0.77
C GLY A 84 -12.80 1.24 -0.13
N MET A 85 -12.98 0.03 -0.68
CA MET A 85 -11.92 -0.68 -1.40
C MET A 85 -11.40 0.09 -2.62
N ILE A 86 -12.27 0.74 -3.37
CA ILE A 86 -11.90 1.51 -4.57
C ILE A 86 -10.98 2.67 -4.18
N SER A 87 -11.42 3.46 -3.19
CA SER A 87 -10.65 4.59 -2.69
C SER A 87 -9.30 4.14 -2.11
N LEU A 88 -9.29 3.04 -1.36
CA LEU A 88 -8.06 2.47 -0.81
C LEU A 88 -7.09 2.03 -1.90
N VAL A 89 -7.54 1.32 -2.93
CA VAL A 89 -6.67 0.86 -4.03
C VAL A 89 -6.09 2.04 -4.81
N TRP A 90 -6.91 3.05 -5.15
CA TRP A 90 -6.44 4.25 -5.83
C TRP A 90 -5.43 5.04 -5.00
N ASN A 91 -5.72 5.27 -3.72
CA ASN A 91 -4.80 5.99 -2.82
C ASN A 91 -3.54 5.19 -2.50
N SER A 92 -3.61 3.85 -2.47
CA SER A 92 -2.42 2.99 -2.37
C SER A 92 -1.49 3.18 -3.57
N MET A 93 -2.04 3.20 -4.78
CA MET A 93 -1.26 3.43 -6.00
C MET A 93 -0.61 4.82 -6.00
N MET A 94 -1.36 5.86 -5.60
CA MET A 94 -0.83 7.22 -5.51
C MET A 94 0.26 7.33 -4.43
N SER A 95 0.04 6.71 -3.27
CA SER A 95 1.03 6.65 -2.19
C SER A 95 2.30 5.92 -2.62
N TRP A 96 2.16 4.80 -3.33
CA TRP A 96 3.29 4.06 -3.87
C TRP A 96 4.11 4.89 -4.86
N ALA A 97 3.46 5.64 -5.76
CA ALA A 97 4.14 6.52 -6.69
C ALA A 97 4.98 7.59 -5.97
N GLY A 98 4.44 8.21 -4.90
CA GLY A 98 5.18 9.14 -4.05
C GLY A 98 6.24 8.44 -3.18
N GLY A 99 6.03 7.18 -2.85
CA GLY A 99 6.92 6.36 -2.01
C GLY A 99 8.32 6.16 -2.59
N TRP A 100 8.48 6.19 -3.91
CA TRP A 100 9.78 6.09 -4.58
C TRP A 100 10.77 7.17 -4.15
N PHE A 101 10.30 8.40 -3.95
CA PHE A 101 11.15 9.48 -3.45
C PHE A 101 11.70 9.15 -2.06
N PHE A 102 10.86 8.71 -1.14
CA PHE A 102 11.27 8.37 0.22
C PHE A 102 12.15 7.13 0.26
N LEU A 103 11.90 6.15 -0.60
CA LEU A 103 12.75 4.97 -0.73
C LEU A 103 14.17 5.36 -1.16
N MET A 104 14.28 6.13 -2.23
CA MET A 104 15.58 6.59 -2.74
C MET A 104 16.31 7.46 -1.73
N ALA A 105 15.59 8.36 -1.03
CA ALA A 105 16.17 9.18 0.03
C ALA A 105 16.69 8.34 1.20
N ALA A 106 15.96 7.29 1.61
CA ALA A 106 16.37 6.39 2.67
C ALA A 106 17.64 5.58 2.34
N GLU A 107 17.86 5.26 1.06
CA GLU A 107 19.04 4.51 0.60
C GLU A 107 20.34 5.32 0.63
N ILE A 108 20.26 6.66 0.54
CA ILE A 108 21.43 7.55 0.45
C ILE A 108 21.61 8.46 1.67
N PHE A 109 20.93 8.15 2.78
CA PHE A 109 20.86 9.05 3.92
C PHE A 109 22.14 9.03 4.75
N THR A 110 22.65 10.23 5.09
CA THR A 110 23.82 10.43 5.95
C THR A 110 23.48 11.28 7.16
N VAL A 111 24.00 10.95 8.33
CA VAL A 111 23.82 11.74 9.57
C VAL A 111 25.19 12.12 10.12
N GLY A 112 25.53 13.38 10.01
CA GLY A 112 26.83 13.90 10.43
C GLY A 112 27.95 13.24 9.63
N SER A 113 28.88 12.57 10.32
CA SER A 113 30.00 11.83 9.72
C SER A 113 29.68 10.35 9.45
N ARG A 114 28.50 9.88 9.82
CA ARG A 114 28.07 8.49 9.64
C ARG A 114 27.29 8.34 8.36
N ASP A 115 27.61 7.32 7.60
CA ASP A 115 26.97 6.96 6.34
C ASP A 115 26.09 5.72 6.58
N PHE A 116 24.78 5.91 6.47
CA PHE A 116 23.77 4.84 6.68
C PHE A 116 23.22 4.36 5.34
N ARG A 117 24.09 4.13 4.36
CA ARG A 117 23.68 3.67 3.03
C ARG A 117 23.08 2.28 3.09
N LEU A 118 21.90 2.14 2.52
CA LEU A 118 21.29 0.85 2.26
C LEU A 118 21.54 0.44 0.80
N PRO A 119 21.76 -0.85 0.53
CA PRO A 119 21.91 -1.33 -0.84
C PRO A 119 20.56 -1.18 -1.59
N GLY A 120 20.59 -0.41 -2.69
CA GLY A 120 19.40 -0.17 -3.50
C GLY A 120 19.70 0.63 -4.75
N LEU A 121 18.66 0.91 -5.55
CA LEU A 121 18.79 1.67 -6.80
C LEU A 121 19.19 3.12 -6.56
N GLY A 122 18.77 3.73 -5.45
CA GLY A 122 19.16 5.10 -5.08
C GLY A 122 20.63 5.19 -4.73
N ALA A 123 21.12 4.27 -3.89
CA ALA A 123 22.54 4.18 -3.54
C ALA A 123 23.41 3.89 -4.76
N TYR A 124 22.96 3.00 -5.66
CA TYR A 124 23.64 2.71 -6.91
C TYR A 124 23.75 3.94 -7.83
N LEU A 125 22.65 4.66 -8.02
CA LEU A 125 22.62 5.86 -8.86
C LEU A 125 23.47 6.98 -8.27
N GLN A 126 23.45 7.15 -6.95
CA GLN A 126 24.30 8.14 -6.26
C GLN A 126 25.78 7.82 -6.44
N GLU A 127 26.18 6.57 -6.29
CA GLU A 127 27.57 6.14 -6.47
C GLU A 127 28.02 6.29 -7.92
N ALA A 128 27.17 5.90 -8.88
CA ALA A 128 27.45 6.10 -10.30
C ALA A 128 27.61 7.59 -10.67
N ALA A 129 26.79 8.46 -10.05
CA ALA A 129 26.90 9.91 -10.23
C ALA A 129 28.19 10.46 -9.64
N ASN A 130 28.59 10.03 -8.43
CA ASN A 130 29.82 10.44 -7.79
C ASN A 130 31.06 10.07 -8.62
N GLN A 131 31.00 8.91 -9.29
CA GLN A 131 32.08 8.43 -10.19
C GLN A 131 31.98 9.02 -11.62
N SER A 132 30.97 9.87 -11.89
CA SER A 132 30.68 10.41 -13.24
C SER A 132 30.56 9.31 -14.30
N ASN A 133 30.09 8.12 -13.92
CA ASN A 133 29.92 6.97 -14.80
C ASN A 133 28.55 7.00 -15.49
N TYR A 134 28.48 7.67 -16.63
CA TYR A 134 27.22 7.84 -17.38
C TYR A 134 26.59 6.52 -17.84
N ALA A 135 27.38 5.50 -18.12
CA ALA A 135 26.87 4.19 -18.51
C ALA A 135 26.19 3.50 -17.35
N ALA A 136 26.76 3.55 -16.13
CA ALA A 136 26.15 3.02 -14.92
C ALA A 136 24.86 3.79 -14.55
N ILE A 137 24.86 5.12 -14.70
CA ILE A 137 23.64 5.93 -14.52
C ILE A 137 22.55 5.47 -15.49
N GLY A 138 22.87 5.28 -16.77
CA GLY A 138 21.93 4.79 -17.78
C GLY A 138 21.32 3.44 -17.43
N TRP A 139 22.13 2.47 -16.97
CA TRP A 139 21.64 1.17 -16.52
C TRP A 139 20.79 1.27 -15.25
N GLY A 140 21.15 2.12 -14.29
CA GLY A 140 20.35 2.36 -13.08
C GLY A 140 18.99 2.96 -13.38
N LEU A 141 18.93 3.97 -14.25
CA LEU A 141 17.67 4.56 -14.70
C LEU A 141 16.81 3.56 -15.47
N PHE A 142 17.42 2.76 -16.35
CA PHE A 142 16.71 1.70 -17.06
C PHE A 142 16.12 0.67 -16.08
N ALA A 143 16.88 0.22 -15.09
CA ALA A 143 16.41 -0.70 -14.07
C ALA A 143 15.28 -0.11 -13.25
N LEU A 144 15.36 1.18 -12.88
CA LEU A 144 14.29 1.90 -12.16
C LEU A 144 13.01 1.94 -12.98
N VAL A 145 13.07 2.40 -14.22
CA VAL A 145 11.91 2.48 -15.12
C VAL A 145 11.31 1.09 -15.33
N LEU A 146 12.13 0.08 -15.58
CA LEU A 146 11.68 -1.30 -15.75
C LEU A 146 10.96 -1.81 -14.51
N THR A 147 11.50 -1.56 -13.31
CA THR A 147 10.88 -1.96 -12.04
C THR A 147 9.52 -1.28 -11.85
N VAL A 148 9.44 0.02 -12.10
CA VAL A 148 8.17 0.78 -12.00
C VAL A 148 7.13 0.22 -12.98
N VAL A 149 7.51 -0.02 -14.24
CA VAL A 149 6.61 -0.57 -15.26
C VAL A 149 6.16 -1.99 -14.91
N LEU A 150 7.07 -2.84 -14.44
CA LEU A 150 6.72 -4.20 -14.03
C LEU A 150 5.74 -4.20 -12.86
N LEU A 151 5.97 -3.40 -11.84
CA LEU A 151 5.07 -3.28 -10.70
C LEU A 151 3.71 -2.68 -11.09
N ASP A 152 3.69 -1.70 -11.99
CA ASP A 152 2.42 -1.19 -12.53
C ASP A 152 1.62 -2.29 -13.22
N GLN A 153 2.26 -3.04 -14.12
CA GLN A 153 1.58 -4.07 -14.92
C GLN A 153 1.18 -5.31 -14.13
N LEU A 154 2.02 -5.74 -13.18
CA LEU A 154 1.83 -7.00 -12.44
C LEU A 154 1.08 -6.84 -11.13
N VAL A 155 1.09 -5.64 -10.54
CA VAL A 155 0.46 -5.37 -9.25
C VAL A 155 -0.69 -4.37 -9.39
N TRP A 156 -0.42 -3.14 -9.84
CA TRP A 156 -1.40 -2.06 -9.79
C TRP A 156 -2.56 -2.24 -10.77
N ARG A 157 -2.29 -2.54 -12.02
CA ARG A 157 -3.35 -2.77 -13.01
C ARG A 157 -4.27 -3.94 -12.65
N PRO A 158 -3.77 -5.10 -12.21
CA PRO A 158 -4.63 -6.18 -11.71
C PRO A 158 -5.46 -5.80 -10.49
N LEU A 159 -4.86 -5.04 -9.55
CA LEU A 159 -5.55 -4.56 -8.36
C LEU A 159 -6.68 -3.58 -8.69
N LEU A 160 -6.44 -2.65 -9.61
CA LEU A 160 -7.45 -1.71 -10.11
C LEU A 160 -8.58 -2.46 -10.81
N ALA A 161 -8.28 -3.38 -11.72
CA ALA A 161 -9.28 -4.20 -12.40
C ALA A 161 -10.07 -5.09 -11.42
N TRP A 162 -9.43 -5.54 -10.34
CA TRP A 162 -10.10 -6.28 -9.28
C TRP A 162 -11.00 -5.38 -8.43
N SER A 163 -10.58 -4.16 -8.11
CA SER A 163 -11.34 -3.22 -7.29
C SER A 163 -12.57 -2.67 -7.97
N ASP A 164 -12.57 -2.61 -9.30
CA ASP A 164 -13.69 -2.11 -10.10
C ASP A 164 -15.01 -2.84 -9.84
N ARG A 165 -14.96 -4.12 -9.47
CA ARG A 165 -16.15 -4.89 -9.09
C ARG A 165 -16.89 -4.39 -7.83
N PHE A 166 -16.28 -3.51 -7.06
CA PHE A 166 -16.88 -2.92 -5.86
C PHE A 166 -17.54 -1.57 -6.14
N LYS A 167 -17.53 -1.08 -7.39
CA LYS A 167 -18.24 0.13 -7.76
C LYS A 167 -19.74 -0.07 -7.60
N ILE A 168 -20.36 0.90 -6.95
CA ILE A 168 -21.81 1.00 -6.77
C ILE A 168 -22.29 2.11 -7.71
N GLU A 169 -22.15 1.90 -9.00
CA GLU A 169 -22.62 2.81 -10.03
C GLU A 169 -23.82 2.19 -10.74
N MET A 170 -24.86 3.00 -10.96
CA MET A 170 -26.03 2.59 -11.74
C MET A 170 -25.77 2.58 -13.25
N VAL A 171 -24.68 3.22 -13.69
CA VAL A 171 -24.28 3.31 -15.10
C VAL A 171 -22.91 2.67 -15.24
N GLU A 172 -22.79 1.75 -16.19
CA GLU A 172 -21.51 1.14 -16.54
C GLU A 172 -20.51 2.21 -17.00
N SER A 173 -19.30 2.16 -16.49
CA SER A 173 -18.22 3.06 -16.91
C SER A 173 -17.83 2.75 -18.35
N ASP A 174 -17.77 3.76 -19.21
CA ASP A 174 -17.41 3.61 -20.63
C ASP A 174 -16.02 2.98 -20.85
N ASN A 175 -15.11 3.12 -19.88
CA ASN A 175 -13.76 2.58 -19.94
C ASN A 175 -13.37 1.92 -18.59
N PRO A 176 -13.78 0.66 -18.35
CA PRO A 176 -13.35 -0.05 -17.15
C PRO A 176 -11.84 -0.34 -17.18
N PRO A 177 -11.15 -0.29 -16.04
CA PRO A 177 -9.72 -0.61 -15.97
C PRO A 177 -9.48 -2.05 -16.40
N THR A 178 -8.71 -2.24 -17.46
CA THR A 178 -8.39 -3.56 -18.01
C THR A 178 -6.98 -3.97 -17.64
N SER A 179 -6.78 -5.25 -17.33
CA SER A 179 -5.46 -5.84 -17.07
C SER A 179 -5.36 -7.20 -17.73
N TRP A 180 -4.38 -7.34 -18.62
CA TRP A 180 -4.08 -8.63 -19.25
C TRP A 180 -3.65 -9.66 -18.21
N PHE A 181 -2.88 -9.25 -17.20
CA PHE A 181 -2.39 -10.13 -16.14
C PHE A 181 -3.53 -10.57 -15.20
N TYR A 182 -4.45 -9.66 -14.86
CA TYR A 182 -5.68 -10.03 -14.13
C TYR A 182 -6.50 -11.06 -14.90
N ASN A 183 -6.68 -10.87 -16.20
CA ASN A 183 -7.40 -11.80 -17.04
C ASN A 183 -6.72 -13.18 -17.10
N LEU A 184 -5.38 -13.21 -17.15
CA LEU A 184 -4.61 -14.45 -17.10
C LEU A 184 -4.82 -15.18 -15.77
N ILE A 185 -4.67 -14.49 -14.64
CA ILE A 185 -4.84 -15.06 -13.29
C ILE A 185 -6.30 -15.50 -13.08
N SER A 186 -7.27 -14.70 -13.49
CA SER A 186 -8.69 -14.98 -13.28
C SER A 186 -9.18 -16.19 -14.08
N ARG A 187 -8.55 -16.48 -15.23
CA ARG A 187 -8.82 -17.68 -16.06
C ARG A 187 -8.08 -18.91 -15.55
N ALA A 188 -6.97 -18.75 -14.84
CA ALA A 188 -6.20 -19.86 -14.29
C ALA A 188 -6.99 -20.59 -13.19
N ASN A 189 -6.97 -21.92 -13.23
CA ASN A 189 -7.67 -22.76 -12.25
C ASN A 189 -6.92 -22.88 -10.91
N LEU A 190 -5.60 -22.72 -10.91
CA LEU A 190 -4.75 -22.86 -9.71
C LEU A 190 -5.07 -21.81 -8.62
N PRO A 191 -5.17 -20.49 -8.91
CA PRO A 191 -5.55 -19.50 -7.89
C PRO A 191 -6.95 -19.76 -7.33
N LYS A 192 -7.92 -20.15 -8.19
CA LYS A 192 -9.29 -20.47 -7.75
C LYS A 192 -9.32 -21.68 -6.80
N LEU A 193 -8.53 -22.71 -7.10
CA LEU A 193 -8.42 -23.90 -6.26
C LEU A 193 -7.76 -23.57 -4.91
N PHE A 194 -6.71 -22.74 -4.91
CA PHE A 194 -6.02 -22.30 -3.69
C PHE A 194 -6.94 -21.45 -2.79
N ILE A 195 -7.65 -20.48 -3.37
CA ILE A 195 -8.62 -19.64 -2.65
C ILE A 195 -9.73 -20.50 -2.05
N ARG A 196 -10.30 -21.42 -2.84
CA ARG A 196 -11.37 -22.31 -2.38
C ARG A 196 -10.91 -23.28 -1.30
N ARG A 197 -9.69 -23.81 -1.40
CA ARG A 197 -9.18 -24.86 -0.48
C ARG A 197 -8.59 -24.30 0.82
N ARG A 198 -7.95 -23.11 0.77
CA ARG A 198 -7.19 -22.59 1.91
C ARG A 198 -7.80 -21.30 2.49
N ILE A 199 -8.12 -20.35 1.64
CA ILE A 199 -8.54 -19.01 2.11
C ILE A 199 -9.98 -19.04 2.58
N ARG A 200 -10.90 -19.62 1.80
CA ARG A 200 -12.33 -19.63 2.13
C ARG A 200 -12.65 -20.29 3.48
N PRO A 201 -12.17 -21.52 3.78
CA PRO A 201 -12.44 -22.12 5.09
C PRO A 201 -11.76 -21.41 6.26
N ALA A 202 -10.61 -20.75 6.04
CA ALA A 202 -9.96 -19.93 7.05
C ALA A 202 -10.79 -18.67 7.35
N SER A 203 -11.29 -17.99 6.32
CA SER A 203 -12.18 -16.83 6.45
C SER A 203 -13.49 -17.21 7.16
N GLU A 204 -14.13 -18.32 6.79
CA GLU A 204 -15.37 -18.78 7.43
C GLU A 204 -15.19 -19.12 8.91
N ARG A 205 -14.06 -19.72 9.29
CA ARG A 205 -13.73 -19.98 10.72
C ARG A 205 -13.50 -18.67 11.49
N PHE A 206 -12.83 -17.72 10.88
CA PHE A 206 -12.61 -16.42 11.47
C PHE A 206 -13.92 -15.66 11.65
N ASP A 207 -14.78 -15.67 10.63
CA ASP A 207 -16.10 -15.04 10.70
C ASP A 207 -16.96 -15.62 11.82
N ARG A 208 -17.01 -16.94 11.98
CA ARG A 208 -17.72 -17.60 13.10
C ARG A 208 -17.22 -17.11 14.45
N ARG A 209 -15.91 -17.07 14.67
CA ARG A 209 -15.32 -16.57 15.92
C ARG A 209 -15.68 -15.11 16.20
N MET A 210 -15.71 -14.28 15.15
CA MET A 210 -16.07 -12.87 15.30
C MET A 210 -17.57 -12.68 15.54
N LEU A 211 -18.44 -13.50 14.96
CA LEU A 211 -19.88 -13.50 15.23
C LEU A 211 -20.20 -13.94 16.67
N GLU A 212 -19.48 -14.94 17.18
CA GLU A 212 -19.61 -15.36 18.58
C GLU A 212 -19.13 -14.29 19.57
N ARG A 213 -18.08 -13.54 19.20
CA ARG A 213 -17.51 -12.49 20.06
C ARG A 213 -18.29 -11.18 20.05
N TYR A 214 -19.01 -10.88 18.97
CA TYR A 214 -19.82 -9.69 18.79
C TYR A 214 -21.24 -10.11 18.37
N PRO A 215 -22.05 -10.60 19.30
CA PRO A 215 -23.43 -10.98 19.01
C PRO A 215 -24.23 -9.77 18.50
N MET A 216 -25.33 -10.05 17.79
CA MET A 216 -26.24 -9.04 17.24
C MET A 216 -26.98 -8.29 18.36
#